data_c164710b46a309a0bddbdd1b283ae18e
#
_entry.id   c164710b46a309a0bddbdd1b283ae18e
#
_cell.length_a   1.000
_cell.length_b   1.000
_cell.length_c   1.000
_cell.angle_alpha   90.00
_cell.angle_beta   90.00
_cell.angle_gamma   90.00
#
_symmetry.space_group_name_H-M   'P 1'
#
loop_
_entity.id
_entity.type
_entity.pdbx_description
1 polymer ?
#
loop_
_entity_poly.entity_id
_entity_poly.type
_entity_poly.pdbx_seq_one_letter_code
_entity_poly.pdbx_strand_id
1 'polypeptide(L)'
;MRARQLLAASIGLIAFLALAGFALDKAFVSTAEQNQRHRLKGYAMSYANKVEFARDGTLIPPELPVDPRFNQPGSGLYAEVVLPDGHWGSDSTLGPSLPETAMLNPLQESFEGPVPMKQIDGSEGAVYRFGLGTIYANRGPDAEFPYSIFIAEDAKVLAAQLRTFRAALWVYLGSAGAILLLLQVAVLSWSRRPLQRVISELTRVQRGQASRMTERHPRELEPLTDSINAFIESERENLDRQRNTLADLAHSLKTPLAVLRAQLDEGIHATALREELDTQLKRMNNLVSYQLARAASSGHALFAAPVPIESNAEEIVRGLEKVYASKGVICEFEIDPAARFHGEPGDLQELLGNLLENAFKWAN
;
A
#
# COMPACT_ATOMS: atom_id res chain seq x y z
N MET A 1 5.98 -6.33 -9.98
CA MET A 1 5.63 -5.49 -8.81
C MET A 1 5.16 -4.08 -9.16
N ARG A 2 5.81 -3.33 -10.07
CA ARG A 2 5.45 -1.94 -10.45
C ARG A 2 3.99 -1.75 -10.85
N ALA A 3 3.49 -2.54 -11.81
CA ALA A 3 2.12 -2.43 -12.30
C ALA A 3 1.07 -2.70 -11.22
N ARG A 4 1.33 -3.65 -10.33
CA ARG A 4 0.39 -4.01 -9.24
C ARG A 4 0.22 -2.89 -8.20
N GLN A 5 1.32 -2.24 -7.79
CA GLN A 5 1.25 -1.14 -6.81
C GLN A 5 0.58 0.11 -7.40
N LEU A 6 0.95 0.50 -8.63
CA LEU A 6 0.29 1.59 -9.35
C LEU A 6 -1.19 1.29 -9.54
N LEU A 7 -1.53 0.08 -9.97
CA LEU A 7 -2.91 -0.33 -10.23
C LEU A 7 -3.74 -0.32 -8.94
N ALA A 8 -3.24 -0.86 -7.84
CA ALA A 8 -3.93 -0.85 -6.55
C ALA A 8 -4.18 0.57 -6.02
N ALA A 9 -3.16 1.44 -6.07
CA ALA A 9 -3.29 2.81 -5.61
C ALA A 9 -4.19 3.66 -6.55
N SER A 10 -4.14 3.41 -7.88
CA SER A 10 -5.03 4.07 -8.84
C SER A 10 -6.49 3.64 -8.65
N ILE A 11 -6.74 2.35 -8.41
CA ILE A 11 -8.09 1.85 -8.10
C ILE A 11 -8.63 2.50 -6.82
N GLY A 12 -7.82 2.57 -5.76
CA GLY A 12 -8.19 3.23 -4.51
C GLY A 12 -8.52 4.70 -4.71
N LEU A 13 -7.72 5.43 -5.48
CA LEU A 13 -7.95 6.83 -5.83
C LEU A 13 -9.26 7.01 -6.63
N ILE A 14 -9.47 6.20 -7.66
CA ILE A 14 -10.68 6.25 -8.50
C ILE A 14 -11.92 5.94 -7.67
N ALA A 15 -11.87 4.91 -6.83
CA ALA A 15 -12.97 4.55 -5.93
C ALA A 15 -13.30 5.68 -4.95
N PHE A 16 -12.28 6.31 -4.35
CA PHE A 16 -12.46 7.46 -3.47
C PHE A 16 -13.11 8.66 -4.19
N LEU A 17 -12.59 9.03 -5.38
CA LEU A 17 -13.13 10.14 -6.17
C LEU A 17 -14.55 9.87 -6.63
N ALA A 18 -14.88 8.63 -7.04
CA ALA A 18 -16.23 8.23 -7.44
C ALA A 18 -17.20 8.33 -6.26
N LEU A 19 -16.80 7.83 -5.07
CA LEU A 19 -17.62 7.93 -3.86
C LEU A 19 -17.84 9.39 -3.42
N ALA A 20 -16.77 10.19 -3.43
CA ALA A 20 -16.84 11.60 -3.10
C ALA A 20 -17.73 12.37 -4.09
N GLY A 21 -17.57 12.11 -5.39
CA GLY A 21 -18.42 12.71 -6.42
C GLY A 21 -19.90 12.33 -6.26
N PHE A 22 -20.19 11.07 -6.01
CA PHE A 22 -21.55 10.60 -5.74
C PHE A 22 -22.15 11.24 -4.50
N ALA A 23 -21.41 11.30 -3.39
CA ALA A 23 -21.88 11.90 -2.16
C ALA A 23 -22.18 13.41 -2.31
N LEU A 24 -21.28 14.14 -3.00
CA LEU A 24 -21.45 15.56 -3.28
C LEU A 24 -22.64 15.82 -4.21
N ASP A 25 -22.79 15.02 -5.28
CA ASP A 25 -23.94 15.13 -6.19
C ASP A 25 -25.26 14.92 -5.44
N LYS A 26 -25.34 13.87 -4.63
CA LYS A 26 -26.52 13.54 -3.84
C LYS A 26 -26.87 14.64 -2.82
N ALA A 27 -25.87 15.16 -2.12
CA ALA A 27 -26.04 16.25 -1.16
C ALA A 27 -26.52 17.52 -1.85
N PHE A 28 -25.92 17.86 -3.01
CA PHE A 28 -26.33 19.05 -3.77
C PHE A 28 -27.76 18.94 -4.30
N VAL A 29 -28.14 17.79 -4.89
CA VAL A 29 -29.52 17.55 -5.35
C VAL A 29 -30.51 17.73 -4.22
N SER A 30 -30.29 17.10 -3.08
CA SER A 30 -31.19 17.22 -1.91
C SER A 30 -31.29 18.66 -1.41
N THR A 31 -30.17 19.39 -1.34
CA THR A 31 -30.19 20.80 -0.93
C THR A 31 -30.89 21.68 -1.94
N ALA A 32 -30.69 21.44 -3.24
CA ALA A 32 -31.35 22.21 -4.29
C ALA A 32 -32.88 22.02 -4.31
N GLU A 33 -33.34 20.76 -4.11
CA GLU A 33 -34.78 20.46 -3.98
C GLU A 33 -35.40 21.13 -2.73
N GLN A 34 -34.70 21.08 -1.59
CA GLN A 34 -35.14 21.75 -0.39
C GLN A 34 -35.24 23.27 -0.57
N ASN A 35 -34.23 23.87 -1.19
CA ASN A 35 -34.23 25.30 -1.47
C ASN A 35 -35.40 25.69 -2.42
N GLN A 36 -35.69 24.86 -3.42
CA GLN A 36 -36.81 25.04 -4.31
C GLN A 36 -38.12 24.96 -3.53
N ARG A 37 -38.30 23.93 -2.70
CA ARG A 37 -39.47 23.80 -1.82
C ARG A 37 -39.67 25.05 -0.96
N HIS A 38 -38.62 25.53 -0.29
CA HIS A 38 -38.69 26.73 0.56
C HIS A 38 -39.06 27.98 -0.23
N ARG A 39 -38.53 28.16 -1.43
CA ARG A 39 -38.85 29.28 -2.31
C ARG A 39 -40.30 29.25 -2.75
N LEU A 40 -40.80 28.10 -3.23
CA LEU A 40 -42.19 27.94 -3.66
C LEU A 40 -43.16 28.13 -2.46
N LYS A 41 -42.81 27.61 -1.28
CA LYS A 41 -43.53 27.86 -0.04
C LYS A 41 -43.62 29.38 0.29
N GLY A 42 -42.50 30.10 0.12
CA GLY A 42 -42.47 31.56 0.31
C GLY A 42 -43.43 32.28 -0.63
N TYR A 43 -43.47 31.86 -1.91
CA TYR A 43 -44.45 32.41 -2.86
C TYR A 43 -45.90 32.09 -2.47
N ALA A 44 -46.19 30.83 -2.09
CA ALA A 44 -47.55 30.43 -1.65
C ALA A 44 -48.01 31.24 -0.44
N MET A 45 -47.15 31.40 0.56
CA MET A 45 -47.47 32.22 1.73
C MET A 45 -47.69 33.71 1.37
N SER A 46 -46.87 34.24 0.44
CA SER A 46 -47.03 35.62 -0.02
C SER A 46 -48.31 35.83 -0.80
N TYR A 47 -48.76 34.84 -1.58
CA TYR A 47 -50.06 34.86 -2.23
C TYR A 47 -51.20 34.77 -1.19
N ALA A 48 -51.13 33.85 -0.23
CA ALA A 48 -52.13 33.71 0.84
C ALA A 48 -52.36 35.00 1.60
N ASN A 49 -51.33 35.81 1.82
CA ASN A 49 -51.41 37.08 2.51
C ASN A 49 -51.96 38.24 1.65
N LYS A 50 -51.99 38.12 0.34
CA LYS A 50 -52.40 39.19 -0.60
C LYS A 50 -53.68 38.91 -1.36
N VAL A 51 -54.15 37.66 -1.32
CA VAL A 51 -55.41 37.27 -1.94
C VAL A 51 -56.57 37.80 -1.12
N GLU A 52 -57.51 38.48 -1.77
CA GLU A 52 -58.79 38.94 -1.19
C GLU A 52 -59.96 38.25 -1.89
N PHE A 53 -61.05 38.17 -1.25
CA PHE A 53 -62.25 37.58 -1.80
C PHE A 53 -63.46 38.61 -1.68
N ALA A 54 -64.21 38.72 -2.75
CA ALA A 54 -65.41 39.47 -2.78
C ALA A 54 -66.51 38.80 -1.93
N ARG A 55 -67.62 39.53 -1.65
CA ARG A 55 -68.70 38.99 -0.86
C ARG A 55 -69.40 37.76 -1.46
N ASP A 56 -69.31 37.59 -2.73
CA ASP A 56 -69.88 36.46 -3.48
C ASP A 56 -68.89 35.24 -3.56
N GLY A 57 -67.73 35.31 -2.89
CA GLY A 57 -66.71 34.26 -2.92
C GLY A 57 -65.78 34.33 -4.13
N THR A 58 -65.92 35.31 -5.00
CA THR A 58 -65.06 35.49 -6.14
C THR A 58 -63.66 35.95 -5.68
N LEU A 59 -62.58 35.29 -6.17
CA LEU A 59 -61.21 35.64 -5.87
C LEU A 59 -60.84 36.98 -6.52
N ILE A 60 -60.28 37.88 -5.73
CA ILE A 60 -59.68 39.13 -6.18
C ILE A 60 -58.16 38.93 -6.19
N PRO A 61 -57.51 38.80 -7.39
CA PRO A 61 -56.09 38.62 -7.45
C PRO A 61 -55.33 39.84 -6.93
N PRO A 62 -54.11 39.68 -6.39
CA PRO A 62 -53.32 40.81 -5.94
C PRO A 62 -52.96 41.75 -7.05
N GLU A 63 -53.22 43.08 -6.88
CA GLU A 63 -52.91 44.12 -7.87
C GLU A 63 -51.42 44.10 -8.34
N LEU A 64 -50.52 43.81 -7.38
CA LEU A 64 -49.09 43.63 -7.66
C LEU A 64 -48.72 42.18 -7.44
N PRO A 65 -48.24 41.47 -8.48
CA PRO A 65 -47.81 40.09 -8.33
C PRO A 65 -46.66 39.98 -7.37
N VAL A 66 -46.55 38.84 -6.70
CA VAL A 66 -45.44 38.52 -5.79
C VAL A 66 -44.11 38.44 -6.53
N ASP A 67 -44.16 37.97 -7.79
CA ASP A 67 -43.04 37.93 -8.75
C ASP A 67 -43.60 38.32 -10.15
N PRO A 68 -42.93 39.20 -10.92
CA PRO A 68 -43.39 39.62 -12.22
C PRO A 68 -43.64 38.47 -13.23
N ARG A 69 -43.00 37.33 -13.04
CA ARG A 69 -43.18 36.13 -13.86
C ARG A 69 -44.62 35.58 -13.81
N PHE A 70 -45.37 35.82 -12.75
CA PHE A 70 -46.76 35.38 -12.65
C PHE A 70 -47.70 36.08 -13.67
N ASN A 71 -47.32 37.25 -14.16
CA ASN A 71 -48.10 38.00 -15.15
C ASN A 71 -47.65 37.76 -16.60
N GLN A 72 -46.73 36.82 -16.83
CA GLN A 72 -46.16 36.51 -18.16
C GLN A 72 -46.59 35.10 -18.60
N PRO A 73 -47.39 34.92 -19.65
CA PRO A 73 -47.78 33.62 -20.14
C PRO A 73 -46.56 32.71 -20.41
N GLY A 74 -46.59 31.52 -19.88
CA GLY A 74 -45.51 30.54 -20.09
C GLY A 74 -44.17 30.89 -19.47
N SER A 75 -44.09 31.78 -18.51
CA SER A 75 -42.86 32.23 -17.84
C SER A 75 -42.06 31.14 -17.10
N GLY A 76 -42.69 29.99 -16.86
CA GLY A 76 -42.11 28.89 -16.07
C GLY A 76 -42.33 28.98 -14.56
N LEU A 77 -43.07 30.03 -14.08
CA LEU A 77 -43.50 30.15 -12.69
C LEU A 77 -45.00 30.40 -12.71
N TYR A 78 -45.79 29.53 -12.06
CA TYR A 78 -47.26 29.49 -12.19
C TYR A 78 -47.88 29.54 -10.79
N ALA A 79 -49.00 30.24 -10.65
CA ALA A 79 -49.82 30.22 -9.44
C ALA A 79 -51.25 29.83 -9.80
N GLU A 80 -51.78 28.91 -9.03
CA GLU A 80 -53.18 28.44 -9.10
C GLU A 80 -53.83 28.51 -7.71
N VAL A 81 -55.07 28.90 -7.67
CA VAL A 81 -55.92 28.87 -6.49
C VAL A 81 -57.11 27.99 -6.75
N VAL A 82 -57.26 26.95 -5.95
CA VAL A 82 -58.39 26.01 -6.05
C VAL A 82 -59.37 26.35 -4.94
N LEU A 83 -60.62 26.59 -5.33
CA LEU A 83 -61.75 26.92 -4.51
C LEU A 83 -62.75 25.77 -4.51
N PRO A 84 -63.71 25.66 -3.56
CA PRO A 84 -64.76 24.65 -3.59
C PRO A 84 -65.57 24.65 -4.90
N ASP A 85 -65.86 25.82 -5.41
CA ASP A 85 -66.71 26.02 -6.60
C ASP A 85 -66.00 26.65 -7.78
N GLY A 86 -64.64 26.71 -7.75
CA GLY A 86 -63.92 27.40 -8.81
C GLY A 86 -62.42 27.15 -8.82
N HIS A 87 -61.80 27.61 -9.89
CA HIS A 87 -60.35 27.55 -10.08
C HIS A 87 -59.91 28.90 -10.68
N TRP A 88 -58.85 29.46 -10.09
CA TRP A 88 -58.17 30.64 -10.62
C TRP A 88 -56.73 30.32 -10.95
N GLY A 89 -56.25 30.86 -12.04
CA GLY A 89 -54.84 30.78 -12.46
C GLY A 89 -54.28 32.16 -12.74
N SER A 90 -52.98 32.34 -12.41
CA SER A 90 -52.25 33.56 -12.80
C SER A 90 -52.11 33.65 -14.34
N ASP A 91 -51.83 34.83 -14.89
CA ASP A 91 -51.67 35.00 -16.33
C ASP A 91 -50.59 34.08 -16.94
N SER A 92 -49.61 33.68 -16.11
CA SER A 92 -48.58 32.73 -16.50
C SER A 92 -49.10 31.34 -16.86
N THR A 93 -50.28 30.95 -16.33
CA THR A 93 -50.91 29.65 -16.63
C THR A 93 -51.59 29.65 -18.02
N LEU A 94 -51.71 30.83 -18.67
CA LEU A 94 -52.27 30.91 -19.99
C LEU A 94 -51.33 30.25 -21.02
N GLY A 95 -51.83 29.19 -21.63
CA GLY A 95 -51.14 28.42 -22.67
C GLY A 95 -50.55 27.08 -22.21
N PRO A 96 -49.78 26.98 -21.14
CA PRO A 96 -49.32 25.68 -20.62
C PRO A 96 -50.49 24.87 -20.03
N SER A 97 -50.43 23.54 -20.17
CA SER A 97 -51.34 22.62 -19.50
C SER A 97 -50.67 22.06 -18.26
N LEU A 98 -51.03 22.64 -17.09
CA LEU A 98 -50.53 22.20 -15.83
C LEU A 98 -51.21 20.91 -15.35
N PRO A 99 -50.60 20.13 -14.44
CA PRO A 99 -51.25 18.96 -13.86
C PRO A 99 -52.46 19.35 -13.02
N GLU A 100 -53.50 18.55 -13.07
CA GLU A 100 -54.69 18.78 -12.22
C GLU A 100 -54.34 18.91 -10.74
N THR A 101 -55.05 19.82 -10.07
CA THR A 101 -54.86 20.12 -8.64
C THR A 101 -56.14 19.79 -7.85
N ALA A 102 -55.98 19.02 -6.80
CA ALA A 102 -57.07 18.75 -5.85
C ALA A 102 -56.93 19.67 -4.62
N MET A 103 -58.08 20.07 -4.04
CA MET A 103 -58.08 20.89 -2.84
C MET A 103 -57.43 20.16 -1.67
N LEU A 104 -56.54 20.85 -0.95
CA LEU A 104 -55.87 20.36 0.25
C LEU A 104 -56.68 20.71 1.51
N ASN A 105 -56.53 19.89 2.55
CA ASN A 105 -57.05 20.23 3.84
C ASN A 105 -56.36 21.49 4.41
N PRO A 106 -57.04 22.28 5.23
CA PRO A 106 -56.45 23.43 5.88
C PRO A 106 -55.15 23.06 6.61
N LEU A 107 -54.13 23.91 6.51
CA LEU A 107 -52.77 23.73 7.05
C LEU A 107 -51.98 22.54 6.44
N GLN A 108 -52.53 21.85 5.47
CA GLN A 108 -51.81 20.80 4.75
C GLN A 108 -50.85 21.42 3.73
N GLU A 109 -49.60 20.97 3.75
CA GLU A 109 -48.60 21.29 2.74
C GLU A 109 -48.38 20.07 1.85
N SER A 110 -48.22 20.28 0.55
CA SER A 110 -47.75 19.27 -0.39
C SER A 110 -46.55 19.81 -1.16
N PHE A 111 -45.58 18.96 -1.46
CA PHE A 111 -44.50 19.26 -2.39
C PHE A 111 -44.28 18.04 -3.25
N GLU A 112 -44.39 18.22 -4.55
CA GLU A 112 -44.28 17.14 -5.50
C GLU A 112 -43.54 17.59 -6.76
N GLY A 113 -42.92 16.65 -7.43
CA GLY A 113 -42.23 16.86 -8.70
C GLY A 113 -41.01 15.99 -8.89
N PRO A 114 -40.56 15.94 -10.13
CA PRO A 114 -41.11 16.60 -11.33
C PRO A 114 -42.42 15.95 -11.82
N VAL A 115 -43.49 16.73 -11.93
CA VAL A 115 -44.78 16.28 -12.46
C VAL A 115 -44.88 16.71 -13.92
N PRO A 116 -45.32 15.83 -14.85
CA PRO A 116 -45.38 16.16 -16.29
C PRO A 116 -46.37 17.28 -16.56
N MET A 117 -46.00 18.18 -17.49
CA MET A 117 -46.84 19.25 -18.01
C MET A 117 -46.63 19.37 -19.52
N LYS A 118 -47.59 20.06 -20.22
CA LYS A 118 -47.41 20.47 -21.59
C LYS A 118 -47.10 21.97 -21.67
N GLN A 119 -46.07 22.34 -22.39
CA GLN A 119 -45.69 23.75 -22.59
C GLN A 119 -46.60 24.43 -23.67
N ILE A 120 -46.45 25.74 -23.82
CA ILE A 120 -47.22 26.53 -24.80
C ILE A 120 -47.01 25.98 -26.22
N ASP A 121 -45.80 25.55 -26.58
CA ASP A 121 -45.45 25.02 -27.89
C ASP A 121 -45.88 23.56 -28.07
N GLY A 122 -46.61 22.98 -27.12
CA GLY A 122 -47.03 21.59 -27.14
C GLY A 122 -45.94 20.57 -26.72
N SER A 123 -44.73 21.02 -26.44
CA SER A 123 -43.67 20.14 -25.97
C SER A 123 -43.93 19.62 -24.55
N GLU A 124 -43.42 18.43 -24.26
CA GLU A 124 -43.45 17.86 -22.92
C GLU A 124 -42.47 18.60 -22.01
N GLY A 125 -42.90 18.94 -20.82
CA GLY A 125 -42.15 19.56 -19.75
C GLY A 125 -42.48 18.91 -18.41
N ALA A 126 -41.93 19.43 -17.36
CA ALA A 126 -42.25 19.03 -16.00
C ALA A 126 -42.12 20.21 -15.04
N VAL A 127 -42.90 20.20 -13.98
CA VAL A 127 -42.88 21.23 -12.92
C VAL A 127 -42.67 20.61 -11.56
N TYR A 128 -42.03 21.37 -10.68
CA TYR A 128 -42.09 21.14 -9.24
C TYR A 128 -43.23 22.01 -8.69
N ARG A 129 -44.11 21.44 -7.86
CA ARG A 129 -45.29 22.09 -7.36
C ARG A 129 -45.30 22.04 -5.83
N PHE A 130 -45.55 23.18 -5.22
CA PHE A 130 -45.86 23.31 -3.79
C PHE A 130 -47.31 23.71 -3.61
N GLY A 131 -48.05 23.00 -2.76
CA GLY A 131 -49.43 23.27 -2.42
C GLY A 131 -49.55 23.64 -0.94
N LEU A 132 -50.42 24.61 -0.64
CA LEU A 132 -50.77 25.04 0.69
C LEU A 132 -52.27 25.13 0.82
N GLY A 133 -52.86 24.31 1.68
CA GLY A 133 -54.27 24.45 2.10
C GLY A 133 -54.41 25.51 3.19
N THR A 134 -55.37 26.39 3.03
CA THR A 134 -55.63 27.50 3.99
C THR A 134 -57.13 27.78 4.11
N ILE A 135 -57.51 28.65 5.04
CA ILE A 135 -58.88 29.11 5.25
C ILE A 135 -58.91 30.62 5.12
N TYR A 136 -59.85 31.12 4.34
CA TYR A 136 -60.16 32.55 4.35
C TYR A 136 -61.13 32.84 5.43
N ALA A 137 -60.82 33.81 6.28
CA ALA A 137 -61.72 34.27 7.34
C ALA A 137 -62.04 35.74 7.15
N ASN A 138 -63.32 36.08 6.90
CA ASN A 138 -63.80 37.45 6.77
C ASN A 138 -64.68 37.80 7.98
N ARG A 139 -64.97 39.07 8.17
CA ARG A 139 -65.83 39.57 9.28
C ARG A 139 -67.27 39.20 9.06
N GLY A 140 -67.70 37.95 9.40
CA GLY A 140 -69.11 37.51 9.35
C GLY A 140 -69.26 36.03 9.70
N PRO A 141 -70.40 35.53 10.18
CA PRO A 141 -70.59 34.16 10.64
C PRO A 141 -70.55 33.08 9.53
N ASP A 142 -70.68 33.44 8.24
CA ASP A 142 -70.67 32.51 7.09
C ASP A 142 -69.51 32.79 6.12
N ALA A 143 -68.43 33.41 6.57
CA ALA A 143 -67.39 33.96 5.71
C ALA A 143 -66.08 33.20 5.81
N GLU A 144 -66.07 31.98 6.35
CA GLU A 144 -64.89 31.10 6.34
C GLU A 144 -65.06 30.00 5.30
N PHE A 145 -64.13 29.93 4.35
CA PHE A 145 -64.09 28.83 3.42
C PHE A 145 -62.68 28.37 3.15
N PRO A 146 -62.50 27.06 2.95
CA PRO A 146 -61.20 26.52 2.63
C PRO A 146 -60.84 26.81 1.17
N TYR A 147 -59.57 27.06 0.93
CA TYR A 147 -58.99 27.14 -0.42
C TYR A 147 -57.54 26.61 -0.42
N SER A 148 -57.04 26.32 -1.58
CA SER A 148 -55.66 25.82 -1.72
C SER A 148 -54.88 26.65 -2.74
N ILE A 149 -53.67 27.01 -2.41
CA ILE A 149 -52.77 27.72 -3.30
C ILE A 149 -51.68 26.73 -3.76
N PHE A 150 -51.50 26.66 -5.08
CA PHE A 150 -50.46 25.88 -5.70
C PHE A 150 -49.50 26.81 -6.45
N ILE A 151 -48.22 26.71 -6.16
CA ILE A 151 -47.17 27.39 -6.89
C ILE A 151 -46.33 26.32 -7.60
N ALA A 152 -46.21 26.44 -8.90
CA ALA A 152 -45.44 25.52 -9.74
C ALA A 152 -44.32 26.26 -10.48
N GLU A 153 -43.15 25.62 -10.57
CA GLU A 153 -42.01 26.15 -11.32
C GLU A 153 -41.45 25.09 -12.26
N ASP A 154 -41.09 25.51 -13.48
CA ASP A 154 -40.53 24.64 -14.50
C ASP A 154 -39.24 23.91 -13.98
N ALA A 155 -39.25 22.60 -14.09
CA ALA A 155 -38.14 21.74 -13.70
C ALA A 155 -36.84 22.07 -14.44
N LYS A 156 -36.89 22.75 -15.59
CA LYS A 156 -35.72 23.21 -16.34
C LYS A 156 -34.81 24.11 -15.52
N VAL A 157 -35.37 24.90 -14.59
CA VAL A 157 -34.61 25.82 -13.70
C VAL A 157 -33.70 25.02 -12.80
N LEU A 158 -34.25 24.03 -12.11
CA LEU A 158 -33.44 23.13 -11.25
C LEU A 158 -32.47 22.29 -12.07
N ALA A 159 -32.93 21.74 -13.19
CA ALA A 159 -32.09 20.94 -14.08
C ALA A 159 -30.89 21.73 -14.63
N ALA A 160 -31.05 23.02 -14.92
CA ALA A 160 -29.96 23.89 -15.36
C ALA A 160 -28.91 24.08 -14.22
N GLN A 161 -29.36 24.31 -12.98
CA GLN A 161 -28.48 24.42 -11.81
C GLN A 161 -27.70 23.13 -11.59
N LEU A 162 -28.38 21.97 -11.65
CA LEU A 162 -27.76 20.66 -11.52
C LEU A 162 -26.72 20.39 -12.60
N ARG A 163 -27.02 20.74 -13.87
CA ARG A 163 -26.05 20.59 -14.98
C ARG A 163 -24.80 21.41 -14.75
N THR A 164 -24.94 22.67 -14.35
CA THR A 164 -23.80 23.56 -14.09
C THR A 164 -22.94 23.01 -12.93
N PHE A 165 -23.58 22.60 -11.85
CA PHE A 165 -22.87 21.97 -10.71
C PHE A 165 -22.15 20.69 -11.13
N ARG A 166 -22.83 19.77 -11.82
CA ARG A 166 -22.25 18.50 -12.27
C ARG A 166 -21.07 18.71 -13.21
N ALA A 167 -21.21 19.66 -14.15
CA ALA A 167 -20.10 19.99 -15.05
C ALA A 167 -18.87 20.50 -14.26
N ALA A 168 -19.08 21.43 -13.32
CA ALA A 168 -18.01 21.91 -12.47
C ALA A 168 -17.41 20.79 -11.60
N LEU A 169 -18.26 19.97 -10.97
CA LEU A 169 -17.85 18.85 -10.11
C LEU A 169 -16.92 17.88 -10.86
N TRP A 170 -17.32 17.46 -12.06
CA TRP A 170 -16.52 16.52 -12.85
C TRP A 170 -15.22 17.12 -13.40
N VAL A 171 -15.23 18.40 -13.77
CA VAL A 171 -14.00 19.11 -14.17
C VAL A 171 -13.01 19.18 -12.99
N TYR A 172 -13.46 19.62 -11.81
CA TYR A 172 -12.56 19.73 -10.66
C TYR A 172 -12.11 18.36 -10.13
N LEU A 173 -13.01 17.39 -10.02
CA LEU A 173 -12.67 16.05 -9.58
C LEU A 173 -11.74 15.33 -10.57
N GLY A 174 -12.02 15.47 -11.87
CA GLY A 174 -11.20 14.90 -12.93
C GLY A 174 -9.79 15.51 -12.97
N SER A 175 -9.70 16.83 -12.87
CA SER A 175 -8.40 17.52 -12.83
C SER A 175 -7.59 17.16 -11.57
N ALA A 176 -8.23 17.13 -10.40
CA ALA A 176 -7.60 16.70 -9.17
C ALA A 176 -7.11 15.23 -9.26
N GLY A 177 -7.94 14.35 -9.82
CA GLY A 177 -7.57 12.95 -10.07
C GLY A 177 -6.37 12.81 -11.01
N ALA A 178 -6.35 13.57 -12.11
CA ALA A 178 -5.24 13.57 -13.05
C ALA A 178 -3.93 14.05 -12.39
N ILE A 179 -3.99 15.14 -11.62
CA ILE A 179 -2.84 15.67 -10.88
C ILE A 179 -2.31 14.64 -9.86
N LEU A 180 -3.21 14.01 -9.10
CA LEU A 180 -2.82 13.00 -8.12
C LEU A 180 -2.21 11.76 -8.77
N LEU A 181 -2.73 11.31 -9.92
CA LEU A 181 -2.14 10.22 -10.68
C LEU A 181 -0.74 10.57 -11.20
N LEU A 182 -0.55 11.77 -11.74
CA LEU A 182 0.76 12.25 -12.18
C LEU A 182 1.76 12.31 -11.01
N LEU A 183 1.32 12.88 -9.88
CA LEU A 183 2.13 12.96 -8.67
C LEU A 183 2.51 11.55 -8.17
N GLN A 184 1.58 10.61 -8.17
CA GLN A 184 1.82 9.22 -7.77
C GLN A 184 2.88 8.55 -8.66
N VAL A 185 2.80 8.72 -9.98
CA VAL A 185 3.80 8.20 -10.92
C VAL A 185 5.17 8.87 -10.67
N ALA A 186 5.20 10.19 -10.45
CA ALA A 186 6.42 10.93 -10.18
C ALA A 186 7.10 10.45 -8.88
N VAL A 187 6.35 10.35 -7.78
CA VAL A 187 6.86 9.87 -6.48
C VAL A 187 7.38 8.43 -6.57
N LEU A 188 6.64 7.53 -7.20
CA LEU A 188 7.06 6.14 -7.39
C LEU A 188 8.31 6.01 -8.27
N SER A 189 8.46 6.84 -9.29
CA SER A 189 9.64 6.86 -10.14
C SER A 189 10.86 7.42 -9.39
N TRP A 190 10.67 8.49 -8.62
CA TRP A 190 11.72 9.12 -7.83
C TRP A 190 12.22 8.22 -6.69
N SER A 191 11.31 7.63 -5.94
CA SER A 191 11.63 6.72 -4.83
C SER A 191 12.45 5.48 -5.25
N ARG A 192 12.41 5.08 -6.53
CA ARG A 192 13.14 3.91 -7.04
C ARG A 192 14.54 4.20 -7.57
N ARG A 193 14.82 5.45 -7.93
CA ARG A 193 16.13 5.83 -8.48
C ARG A 193 17.31 5.44 -7.56
N PRO A 194 17.26 5.66 -6.24
CA PRO A 194 18.33 5.26 -5.35
C PRO A 194 18.59 3.75 -5.36
N LEU A 195 17.53 2.93 -5.32
CA LEU A 195 17.66 1.48 -5.34
C LEU A 195 18.26 0.96 -6.66
N GLN A 196 17.89 1.57 -7.79
CA GLN A 196 18.47 1.24 -9.08
C GLN A 196 19.96 1.57 -9.14
N ARG A 197 20.42 2.65 -8.50
CA ARG A 197 21.83 3.00 -8.37
C ARG A 197 22.59 1.93 -7.58
N VAL A 198 22.09 1.52 -6.42
CA VAL A 198 22.69 0.42 -5.63
C VAL A 198 22.84 -0.84 -6.47
N ILE A 199 21.79 -1.26 -7.19
CA ILE A 199 21.84 -2.46 -8.04
C ILE A 199 22.87 -2.30 -9.17
N SER A 200 22.92 -1.13 -9.81
CA SER A 200 23.88 -0.90 -10.91
C SER A 200 25.32 -0.88 -10.40
N GLU A 201 25.57 -0.30 -9.25
CA GLU A 201 26.89 -0.26 -8.62
C GLU A 201 27.34 -1.66 -8.18
N LEU A 202 26.44 -2.46 -7.56
CA LEU A 202 26.72 -3.85 -7.23
C LEU A 202 27.06 -4.67 -8.49
N THR A 203 26.35 -4.46 -9.60
CA THR A 203 26.63 -5.13 -10.86
C THR A 203 28.02 -4.75 -11.41
N ARG A 204 28.46 -3.50 -11.23
CA ARG A 204 29.82 -3.07 -11.61
C ARG A 204 30.88 -3.76 -10.76
N VAL A 205 30.64 -3.90 -9.46
CA VAL A 205 31.55 -4.66 -8.56
C VAL A 205 31.62 -6.13 -8.97
N GLN A 206 30.49 -6.79 -9.23
CA GLN A 206 30.44 -8.17 -9.69
C GLN A 206 31.21 -8.41 -11.01
N ARG A 207 31.20 -7.40 -11.89
CA ARG A 207 31.94 -7.45 -13.16
C ARG A 207 33.43 -7.08 -13.02
N GLY A 208 33.90 -6.82 -11.82
CA GLY A 208 35.28 -6.40 -11.58
C GLY A 208 35.61 -4.97 -12.03
N GLN A 209 34.59 -4.16 -12.38
CA GLN A 209 34.76 -2.77 -12.81
C GLN A 209 34.91 -1.77 -11.64
N ALA A 210 34.58 -2.22 -10.44
CA ALA A 210 34.77 -1.46 -9.21
C ALA A 210 35.20 -2.40 -8.09
N SER A 211 35.95 -1.88 -7.12
CA SER A 211 36.42 -2.67 -5.98
C SER A 211 35.45 -2.69 -4.82
N ARG A 212 34.62 -1.69 -4.69
CA ARG A 212 33.61 -1.53 -3.62
C ARG A 212 32.52 -0.57 -4.08
N MET A 213 31.45 -0.49 -3.34
CA MET A 213 30.41 0.52 -3.52
C MET A 213 30.87 1.84 -2.88
N THR A 214 30.91 2.92 -3.66
CA THR A 214 31.48 4.21 -3.25
C THR A 214 30.54 5.40 -3.47
N GLU A 215 29.42 5.22 -4.20
CA GLU A 215 28.45 6.29 -4.44
C GLU A 215 27.73 6.66 -3.14
N ARG A 216 27.35 7.93 -3.02
CA ARG A 216 26.53 8.37 -1.89
C ARG A 216 25.09 7.91 -2.06
N HIS A 217 24.62 7.16 -1.10
CA HIS A 217 23.25 6.68 -1.03
C HIS A 217 22.44 7.44 0.03
N PRO A 218 21.09 7.42 -0.04
CA PRO A 218 20.24 7.88 1.06
C PRO A 218 20.57 7.15 2.37
N ARG A 219 20.41 7.84 3.50
CA ARG A 219 20.73 7.28 4.84
C ARG A 219 20.06 5.95 5.13
N GLU A 220 18.88 5.74 4.58
CA GLU A 220 18.13 4.50 4.72
C GLU A 220 18.79 3.29 4.04
N LEU A 221 19.65 3.53 3.07
CA LEU A 221 20.38 2.49 2.33
C LEU A 221 21.85 2.36 2.76
N GLU A 222 22.38 3.29 3.56
CA GLU A 222 23.76 3.22 4.07
C GLU A 222 24.05 1.90 4.81
N PRO A 223 23.22 1.42 5.75
CA PRO A 223 23.50 0.15 6.43
C PRO A 223 23.56 -1.05 5.49
N LEU A 224 22.75 -1.03 4.43
CA LEU A 224 22.76 -2.08 3.40
C LEU A 224 24.05 -2.04 2.58
N THR A 225 24.47 -0.85 2.14
CA THR A 225 25.69 -0.69 1.34
C THR A 225 26.95 -0.99 2.15
N ASP A 226 26.98 -0.65 3.42
CA ASP A 226 28.06 -0.99 4.34
C ASP A 226 28.16 -2.50 4.56
N SER A 227 27.03 -3.17 4.77
CA SER A 227 26.97 -4.63 4.91
C SER A 227 27.47 -5.35 3.63
N ILE A 228 27.07 -4.83 2.47
CA ILE A 228 27.54 -5.37 1.17
C ILE A 228 29.06 -5.14 1.03
N ASN A 229 29.58 -3.97 1.36
CA ASN A 229 31.00 -3.69 1.30
C ASN A 229 31.80 -4.59 2.25
N ALA A 230 31.33 -4.79 3.48
CA ALA A 230 31.95 -5.71 4.43
C ALA A 230 31.97 -7.15 3.91
N PHE A 231 30.89 -7.60 3.28
CA PHE A 231 30.81 -8.91 2.65
C PHE A 231 31.83 -9.06 1.50
N ILE A 232 31.93 -8.03 0.62
CA ILE A 232 32.88 -8.02 -0.50
C ILE A 232 34.32 -8.12 0.01
N GLU A 233 34.65 -7.39 1.08
CA GLU A 233 35.99 -7.40 1.66
C GLU A 233 36.31 -8.77 2.29
N SER A 234 35.38 -9.32 3.06
CA SER A 234 35.52 -10.66 3.64
C SER A 234 35.73 -11.75 2.57
N GLU A 235 35.00 -11.66 1.46
CA GLU A 235 35.11 -12.63 0.37
C GLU A 235 36.48 -12.53 -0.36
N ARG A 236 36.99 -11.30 -0.52
CA ARG A 236 38.34 -11.08 -1.07
C ARG A 236 39.42 -11.64 -0.19
N GLU A 237 39.36 -11.33 1.10
CA GLU A 237 40.32 -11.89 2.06
C GLU A 237 40.26 -13.41 2.09
N ASN A 238 39.06 -13.99 1.90
CA ASN A 238 38.91 -15.45 1.81
C ASN A 238 39.58 -16.02 0.53
N LEU A 239 39.35 -15.39 -0.62
CA LEU A 239 39.96 -15.77 -1.87
C LEU A 239 41.50 -15.63 -1.83
N ASP A 240 42.03 -14.56 -1.25
CA ASP A 240 43.48 -14.38 -1.11
C ASP A 240 44.07 -15.39 -0.14
N ARG A 241 43.42 -15.73 0.94
CA ARG A 241 43.82 -16.83 1.84
C ARG A 241 43.85 -18.17 1.10
N GLN A 242 42.81 -18.47 0.31
CA GLN A 242 42.79 -19.70 -0.49
C GLN A 242 43.94 -19.76 -1.54
N ARG A 243 44.19 -18.63 -2.22
CA ARG A 243 45.33 -18.56 -3.21
C ARG A 243 46.66 -18.78 -2.53
N ASN A 244 46.90 -18.14 -1.38
CA ASN A 244 48.14 -18.32 -0.63
C ASN A 244 48.28 -19.76 -0.14
N THR A 245 47.21 -20.37 0.38
CA THR A 245 47.22 -21.77 0.79
C THR A 245 47.56 -22.74 -0.37
N LEU A 246 46.96 -22.48 -1.55
CA LEU A 246 47.28 -23.29 -2.75
C LEU A 246 48.71 -23.06 -3.24
N ALA A 247 49.24 -21.84 -3.16
CA ALA A 247 50.62 -21.55 -3.50
C ALA A 247 51.61 -22.24 -2.55
N ASP A 248 51.36 -22.21 -1.25
CA ASP A 248 52.16 -22.89 -0.24
C ASP A 248 52.12 -24.42 -0.41
N LEU A 249 50.95 -24.99 -0.71
CA LEU A 249 50.82 -26.42 -1.01
C LEU A 249 51.63 -26.80 -2.27
N ALA A 250 51.51 -26.03 -3.32
CA ALA A 250 52.24 -26.26 -4.56
C ALA A 250 53.77 -26.23 -4.32
N HIS A 251 54.25 -25.25 -3.53
CA HIS A 251 55.66 -25.15 -3.16
C HIS A 251 56.13 -26.31 -2.29
N SER A 252 55.33 -26.69 -1.29
CA SER A 252 55.62 -27.80 -0.38
C SER A 252 55.62 -29.16 -1.08
N LEU A 253 54.86 -29.35 -2.13
CA LEU A 253 54.86 -30.56 -2.96
C LEU A 253 56.03 -30.58 -4.00
N LYS A 254 56.42 -29.41 -4.48
CA LYS A 254 57.52 -29.30 -5.47
C LYS A 254 58.87 -29.77 -4.91
N THR A 255 59.11 -29.50 -3.62
CA THR A 255 60.41 -29.86 -2.97
C THR A 255 60.60 -31.37 -2.89
N PRO A 256 59.71 -32.21 -2.36
CA PRO A 256 59.90 -33.67 -2.33
C PRO A 256 59.94 -34.27 -3.73
N LEU A 257 59.19 -33.72 -4.68
CA LEU A 257 59.24 -34.12 -6.09
C LEU A 257 60.62 -33.86 -6.72
N ALA A 258 61.22 -32.70 -6.42
CA ALA A 258 62.55 -32.37 -6.91
C ALA A 258 63.63 -33.32 -6.34
N VAL A 259 63.53 -33.67 -5.05
CA VAL A 259 64.41 -34.65 -4.40
C VAL A 259 64.30 -36.02 -5.09
N LEU A 260 63.05 -36.49 -5.27
CA LEU A 260 62.87 -37.80 -6.00
C LEU A 260 63.37 -37.77 -7.39
N ARG A 261 63.26 -36.68 -8.14
CA ARG A 261 63.76 -36.55 -9.49
C ARG A 261 65.28 -36.56 -9.53
N ALA A 262 65.96 -35.82 -8.63
CA ALA A 262 67.42 -35.79 -8.55
C ALA A 262 67.98 -37.16 -8.26
N GLN A 263 67.35 -37.91 -7.34
CA GLN A 263 67.78 -39.27 -7.01
C GLN A 263 67.59 -40.29 -8.17
N LEU A 264 66.54 -40.13 -8.96
CA LEU A 264 66.30 -40.91 -10.15
C LEU A 264 67.39 -40.63 -11.24
N ASP A 265 67.81 -39.36 -11.34
CA ASP A 265 68.81 -38.93 -12.32
C ASP A 265 70.26 -39.37 -11.93
N GLU A 266 70.52 -39.51 -10.60
CA GLU A 266 71.83 -39.95 -10.07
C GLU A 266 72.07 -41.48 -10.09
N GLY A 267 71.04 -42.28 -10.43
CA GLY A 267 71.21 -43.75 -10.64
C GLY A 267 71.44 -44.55 -9.35
N ILE A 268 70.84 -44.17 -8.25
CA ILE A 268 70.94 -44.79 -6.90
C ILE A 268 70.52 -46.28 -6.93
N HIS A 269 71.10 -47.13 -6.07
CA HIS A 269 70.73 -48.54 -5.92
C HIS A 269 69.22 -48.70 -5.58
N ALA A 270 68.56 -49.67 -6.19
CA ALA A 270 67.09 -49.88 -6.16
C ALA A 270 66.48 -49.98 -4.74
N THR A 271 67.20 -50.42 -3.74
CA THR A 271 66.80 -50.53 -2.37
C THR A 271 66.71 -49.15 -1.63
N ALA A 272 67.73 -48.32 -1.78
CA ALA A 272 67.78 -46.96 -1.21
C ALA A 272 66.78 -46.03 -1.88
N LEU A 273 66.57 -46.15 -3.18
CA LEU A 273 65.52 -45.42 -3.92
C LEU A 273 64.10 -45.75 -3.40
N ARG A 274 63.89 -47.03 -3.05
CA ARG A 274 62.55 -47.47 -2.56
C ARG A 274 62.25 -46.92 -1.18
N GLU A 275 63.18 -46.83 -0.24
CA GLU A 275 63.03 -46.25 1.10
C GLU A 275 62.79 -44.73 1.01
N GLU A 276 63.51 -44.05 0.15
CA GLU A 276 63.34 -42.61 -0.03
C GLU A 276 61.99 -42.28 -0.71
N LEU A 277 61.59 -43.08 -1.72
CA LEU A 277 60.25 -42.97 -2.30
C LEU A 277 59.14 -43.10 -1.24
N ASP A 278 59.25 -44.13 -0.38
CA ASP A 278 58.26 -44.34 0.68
C ASP A 278 58.21 -43.15 1.67
N THR A 279 59.39 -42.62 2.02
CA THR A 279 59.53 -41.46 2.90
C THR A 279 58.93 -40.21 2.30
N GLN A 280 59.23 -39.89 1.05
CA GLN A 280 58.69 -38.68 0.40
C GLN A 280 57.19 -38.81 0.10
N LEU A 281 56.68 -39.99 -0.28
CA LEU A 281 55.26 -40.26 -0.46
C LEU A 281 54.49 -40.10 0.84
N LYS A 282 54.99 -40.63 1.95
CA LYS A 282 54.39 -40.41 3.29
C LYS A 282 54.36 -38.94 3.64
N ARG A 283 55.44 -38.20 3.39
CA ARG A 283 55.52 -36.75 3.64
C ARG A 283 54.48 -35.96 2.81
N MET A 284 54.40 -36.29 1.51
CA MET A 284 53.38 -35.66 0.64
C MET A 284 51.98 -36.00 1.06
N ASN A 285 51.69 -37.25 1.44
CA ASN A 285 50.34 -37.65 1.89
C ASN A 285 49.96 -36.94 3.19
N ASN A 286 50.87 -36.79 4.15
CA ASN A 286 50.65 -36.04 5.37
C ASN A 286 50.38 -34.54 5.10
N LEU A 287 51.11 -33.92 4.16
CA LEU A 287 50.90 -32.55 3.75
C LEU A 287 49.51 -32.35 3.13
N VAL A 288 49.09 -33.25 2.22
CA VAL A 288 47.77 -33.19 1.61
C VAL A 288 46.65 -33.39 2.65
N SER A 289 46.82 -34.41 3.53
CA SER A 289 45.84 -34.67 4.60
C SER A 289 45.70 -33.49 5.56
N TYR A 290 46.82 -32.86 5.94
CA TYR A 290 46.82 -31.66 6.77
C TYR A 290 46.07 -30.48 6.11
N GLN A 291 46.33 -30.26 4.80
CA GLN A 291 45.65 -29.18 4.07
C GLN A 291 44.14 -29.45 3.88
N LEU A 292 43.75 -30.70 3.64
CA LEU A 292 42.35 -31.09 3.55
C LEU A 292 41.62 -30.91 4.91
N ALA A 293 42.24 -31.33 6.00
CA ALA A 293 41.69 -31.11 7.37
C ALA A 293 41.53 -29.62 7.66
N ARG A 294 42.56 -28.81 7.32
CA ARG A 294 42.51 -27.36 7.50
C ARG A 294 41.44 -26.68 6.62
N ALA A 295 41.21 -27.15 5.40
CA ALA A 295 40.18 -26.63 4.52
C ALA A 295 38.78 -27.00 5.03
N ALA A 296 38.60 -28.19 5.58
CA ALA A 296 37.33 -28.61 6.19
C ALA A 296 36.97 -27.79 7.42
N SER A 297 37.96 -27.48 8.27
CA SER A 297 37.71 -26.68 9.51
C SER A 297 37.48 -25.18 9.25
N SER A 298 37.83 -24.66 8.05
CA SER A 298 37.72 -23.22 7.77
C SER A 298 36.33 -22.74 7.33
N GLY A 299 35.40 -23.64 7.06
CA GLY A 299 34.13 -23.31 6.35
C GLY A 299 32.90 -23.02 7.21
N HIS A 300 32.82 -23.46 8.47
CA HIS A 300 31.54 -23.52 9.20
C HIS A 300 31.50 -22.86 10.59
N ALA A 301 32.59 -22.26 11.06
CA ALA A 301 32.70 -21.75 12.44
C ALA A 301 31.74 -20.60 12.81
N LEU A 302 31.12 -19.91 11.86
CA LEU A 302 30.30 -18.71 12.14
C LEU A 302 28.86 -19.01 12.58
N PHE A 303 28.36 -20.24 12.44
CA PHE A 303 26.98 -20.61 12.76
C PHE A 303 26.82 -21.90 13.58
N ALA A 304 27.91 -22.50 14.03
CA ALA A 304 27.82 -23.69 14.89
C ALA A 304 27.32 -23.34 16.28
N ALA A 305 26.38 -24.13 16.81
CA ALA A 305 25.95 -24.01 18.19
C ALA A 305 27.11 -24.30 19.15
N PRO A 306 27.28 -23.55 20.26
CA PRO A 306 28.37 -23.77 21.18
C PRO A 306 28.35 -25.20 21.77
N VAL A 307 29.48 -25.91 21.64
CA VAL A 307 29.63 -27.31 22.06
C VAL A 307 30.18 -27.35 23.48
N PRO A 308 29.60 -28.15 24.42
CA PRO A 308 30.12 -28.28 25.75
C PRO A 308 31.47 -29.02 25.74
N ILE A 309 32.49 -28.48 26.43
CA ILE A 309 33.85 -29.04 26.41
C ILE A 309 33.92 -30.26 27.33
N GLU A 310 33.33 -30.18 28.53
CA GLU A 310 33.44 -31.20 29.59
C GLU A 310 32.97 -32.58 29.10
N SER A 311 31.76 -32.68 28.55
CA SER A 311 31.19 -33.96 28.10
C SER A 311 31.99 -34.61 26.96
N ASN A 312 32.56 -33.81 26.06
CA ASN A 312 33.42 -34.31 24.97
C ASN A 312 34.79 -34.80 25.52
N ALA A 313 35.38 -34.06 26.45
CA ALA A 313 36.62 -34.47 27.10
C ALA A 313 36.48 -35.78 27.84
N GLU A 314 35.39 -35.93 28.63
CA GLU A 314 35.12 -37.18 29.37
C GLU A 314 34.94 -38.40 28.44
N GLU A 315 34.28 -38.23 27.31
CA GLU A 315 34.08 -39.31 26.34
C GLU A 315 35.40 -39.79 25.75
N ILE A 316 36.27 -38.85 25.38
CA ILE A 316 37.60 -39.15 24.85
C ILE A 316 38.46 -39.84 25.87
N VAL A 317 38.51 -39.33 27.14
CA VAL A 317 39.31 -39.91 28.21
C VAL A 317 38.86 -41.34 28.51
N ARG A 318 37.54 -41.60 28.61
CA ARG A 318 37.04 -42.97 28.77
C ARG A 318 37.52 -43.95 27.68
N GLY A 319 37.64 -43.45 26.47
CA GLY A 319 38.24 -44.20 25.37
C GLY A 319 39.74 -44.50 25.57
N LEU A 320 40.52 -43.45 25.90
CA LEU A 320 41.94 -43.54 26.14
C LEU A 320 42.31 -44.38 27.36
N GLU A 321 41.57 -44.33 28.46
CA GLU A 321 41.74 -45.20 29.62
C GLU A 321 41.68 -46.69 29.29
N LYS A 322 40.79 -47.07 28.35
CA LYS A 322 40.71 -48.46 27.86
C LYS A 322 41.92 -48.85 27.02
N VAL A 323 42.36 -47.95 26.17
CA VAL A 323 43.50 -48.19 25.28
C VAL A 323 44.81 -48.27 26.06
N TYR A 324 45.01 -47.40 27.07
CA TYR A 324 46.21 -47.29 27.91
C TYR A 324 46.07 -47.91 29.30
N ALA A 325 45.09 -48.84 29.46
CA ALA A 325 44.82 -49.49 30.75
C ALA A 325 46.06 -50.09 31.45
N SER A 326 47.03 -50.56 30.68
CA SER A 326 48.27 -51.11 31.18
C SER A 326 49.19 -50.11 31.91
N LYS A 327 48.97 -48.78 31.68
CA LYS A 327 49.78 -47.72 32.29
C LYS A 327 49.23 -47.22 33.61
N GLY A 328 47.95 -47.49 33.92
CA GLY A 328 47.32 -47.07 35.17
C GLY A 328 47.19 -45.54 35.34
N VAL A 329 47.12 -44.80 34.25
CA VAL A 329 46.98 -43.33 34.29
C VAL A 329 45.61 -42.93 34.84
N ILE A 330 45.61 -42.08 35.86
CA ILE A 330 44.39 -41.49 36.43
C ILE A 330 44.23 -40.08 35.87
N CYS A 331 43.03 -39.78 35.30
CA CYS A 331 42.69 -38.46 34.79
C CYS A 331 41.78 -37.72 35.76
N GLU A 332 42.13 -36.51 36.16
CA GLU A 332 41.26 -35.62 36.92
C GLU A 332 40.87 -34.44 36.03
N PHE A 333 39.58 -34.06 36.08
CA PHE A 333 39.07 -32.94 35.31
C PHE A 333 38.80 -31.73 36.19
N GLU A 334 39.35 -30.61 35.79
CA GLU A 334 39.01 -29.29 36.35
C GLU A 334 38.55 -28.40 35.22
N ILE A 335 37.31 -28.63 34.77
CA ILE A 335 36.70 -27.91 33.63
C ILE A 335 35.51 -27.13 34.15
N ASP A 336 35.41 -25.83 33.81
CA ASP A 336 34.23 -25.06 34.10
C ASP A 336 33.03 -25.63 33.31
N PRO A 337 31.94 -26.06 34.01
CA PRO A 337 30.73 -26.60 33.34
C PRO A 337 30.08 -25.64 32.34
N ALA A 338 30.36 -24.33 32.45
CA ALA A 338 29.88 -23.33 31.52
C ALA A 338 30.79 -23.15 30.29
N ALA A 339 31.98 -23.77 30.27
CA ALA A 339 32.90 -23.66 29.15
C ALA A 339 32.32 -24.25 27.85
N ARG A 340 32.37 -23.49 26.79
CA ARG A 340 31.84 -23.87 25.47
C ARG A 340 32.89 -23.63 24.39
N PHE A 341 32.97 -24.55 23.46
CA PHE A 341 33.75 -24.42 22.25
C PHE A 341 32.88 -23.85 21.13
N HIS A 342 33.35 -22.81 20.49
CA HIS A 342 32.69 -22.18 19.34
C HIS A 342 33.29 -22.71 18.04
N GLY A 343 32.79 -23.84 17.55
CA GLY A 343 33.27 -24.54 16.36
C GLY A 343 32.46 -25.83 16.15
N GLU A 344 32.89 -26.64 15.18
CA GLU A 344 32.26 -27.94 14.95
C GLU A 344 32.63 -28.96 16.03
N PRO A 345 31.70 -29.88 16.40
CA PRO A 345 32.00 -30.93 17.36
C PRO A 345 33.20 -31.80 16.97
N GLY A 346 33.39 -32.04 15.67
CA GLY A 346 34.51 -32.79 15.14
C GLY A 346 35.87 -32.12 15.41
N ASP A 347 35.97 -30.79 15.25
CA ASP A 347 37.18 -30.03 15.52
C ASP A 347 37.56 -30.09 17.00
N LEU A 348 36.58 -30.03 17.92
CA LEU A 348 36.80 -30.17 19.33
C LEU A 348 37.28 -31.57 19.69
N GLN A 349 36.69 -32.61 19.10
CA GLN A 349 37.09 -34.00 19.32
C GLN A 349 38.50 -34.28 18.81
N GLU A 350 38.87 -33.74 17.66
CA GLU A 350 40.23 -33.87 17.06
C GLU A 350 41.27 -33.15 17.91
N LEU A 351 41.00 -31.93 18.38
CA LEU A 351 41.87 -31.13 19.22
C LEU A 351 42.08 -31.80 20.56
N LEU A 352 41.00 -32.17 21.24
CA LEU A 352 41.07 -32.82 22.54
C LEU A 352 41.67 -34.23 22.44
N GLY A 353 41.32 -34.99 21.39
CA GLY A 353 41.87 -36.30 21.09
C GLY A 353 43.38 -36.29 20.95
N ASN A 354 43.91 -35.40 20.13
CA ASN A 354 45.34 -35.25 19.91
C ASN A 354 46.09 -34.82 21.20
N LEU A 355 45.54 -33.87 21.97
CA LEU A 355 46.15 -33.42 23.21
C LEU A 355 46.14 -34.49 24.30
N LEU A 356 45.01 -35.14 24.51
CA LEU A 356 44.82 -36.14 25.56
C LEU A 356 45.55 -37.44 25.23
N GLU A 357 45.55 -37.88 23.97
CA GLU A 357 46.34 -39.04 23.54
C GLU A 357 47.83 -38.81 23.74
N ASN A 358 48.35 -37.64 23.45
CA ASN A 358 49.72 -37.27 23.71
C ASN A 358 50.02 -37.31 25.23
N ALA A 359 49.10 -36.78 26.06
CA ALA A 359 49.26 -36.82 27.54
C ALA A 359 49.30 -38.25 28.06
N PHE A 360 48.39 -39.15 27.62
CA PHE A 360 48.37 -40.57 27.99
C PHE A 360 49.63 -41.30 27.49
N LYS A 361 50.10 -40.97 26.27
CA LYS A 361 51.31 -41.60 25.72
C LYS A 361 52.57 -41.27 26.47
N TRP A 362 52.72 -40.07 27.01
CA TRP A 362 53.91 -39.58 27.70
C TRP A 362 53.78 -39.54 29.23
N ALA A 363 52.61 -39.86 29.78
CA ALA A 363 52.44 -40.05 31.21
C ALA A 363 53.28 -41.22 31.69
N ASN A 364 54.03 -41.04 32.83
CA ASN A 364 54.85 -42.05 33.49
C ASN A 364 54.08 -42.84 34.49
#